data_893b93c9769b3f11b6e98d3b66bd9632
#
_entry.id   893b93c9769b3f11b6e98d3b66bd9632
#
_cell.length_a   1.000
_cell.length_b   1.000
_cell.length_c   1.000
_cell.angle_alpha   90.00
_cell.angle_beta   90.00
_cell.angle_gamma   90.00
#
_symmetry.space_group_name_H-M   'P 1'
#
loop_
_entity.id
_entity.type
_entity.pdbx_description
1 polymer ?
#
loop_
_entity_poly.entity_id
_entity_poly.type
_entity_poly.pdbx_seq_one_letter_code
_entity_poly.pdbx_strand_id
1 'polypeptide(L)'
;MKHFGLLTFFLLVGCSLNAVNDKEVENQVIGQEQIEAVSVKPHRTLDEKIGSMLMVGFMGTSAPKHSQICKDIRKYDLAGVILFDMNPVNHKQAKNISGKWQLTKLTRELQACSKDGKLLISVDQEGGKVQRLKSKYGFYGKFPKASDVIQLSDARVQQHYNEMGAELSSVGINYNLAPDVDLAINKKNYVIYKLGRSYGANPKQVVKYASIFMDAMHNNGVLTSLKHFPGHGSSLGDTHKGFVDVTNLWKEVELEPYRLLAQTHNIDTVMVAHVFNKKLDSKYPATLSKKIVNGKLRHEFGFDGVVITDDLQMGAINKKYGLRNTLKLAINAGNDILLFGNQLSVKSMVKTSTLVNNIKNLINSGEVSLNDIEASNKRLDSLKNKL
;
A
#
# COMPACT_ATOMS: atom_id res chain seq x y z
N MET A 1 53.52 -41.92 32.47
CA MET A 1 53.10 -43.14 33.18
C MET A 1 51.74 -43.49 32.59
N LYS A 2 51.68 -44.42 31.58
CA LYS A 2 51.39 -45.84 31.73
C LYS A 2 50.00 -46.04 32.38
N HIS A 3 48.98 -46.70 31.85
CA HIS A 3 48.88 -47.97 31.09
C HIS A 3 47.44 -47.93 30.42
N PHE A 4 47.23 -48.37 29.18
CA PHE A 4 47.16 -49.72 28.60
C PHE A 4 46.06 -50.64 29.14
N GLY A 5 45.31 -51.17 28.19
CA GLY A 5 44.67 -52.47 28.15
C GLY A 5 43.17 -52.43 27.87
N LEU A 6 42.54 -53.28 27.16
CA LEU A 6 42.86 -54.32 26.17
C LEU A 6 41.51 -54.82 25.62
N LEU A 7 41.49 -55.15 24.37
CA LEU A 7 40.51 -55.89 23.56
C LEU A 7 39.97 -57.15 24.26
N THR A 8 38.73 -57.56 23.99
CA THR A 8 38.43 -58.99 23.75
C THR A 8 37.25 -59.17 22.82
N PHE A 9 37.55 -59.86 21.72
CA PHE A 9 36.67 -60.47 20.71
C PHE A 9 36.08 -61.77 21.27
N PHE A 10 34.83 -62.11 20.97
CA PHE A 10 34.36 -63.47 20.87
C PHE A 10 33.39 -63.68 19.70
N LEU A 11 33.86 -64.46 18.75
CA LEU A 11 33.13 -65.18 17.69
C LEU A 11 32.65 -66.53 18.23
N LEU A 12 31.47 -67.00 17.86
CA LEU A 12 31.08 -68.39 17.63
C LEU A 12 29.75 -68.43 16.86
N VAL A 13 29.76 -68.78 15.70
CA VAL A 13 29.50 -69.90 14.80
C VAL A 13 28.50 -70.93 15.35
N GLY A 14 27.45 -71.16 14.56
CA GLY A 14 26.89 -72.49 14.54
C GLY A 14 25.42 -72.68 14.15
N CYS A 15 25.25 -73.12 12.90
CA CYS A 15 24.29 -74.12 12.37
C CYS A 15 22.81 -73.87 12.24
N SER A 16 22.44 -73.84 11.02
CA SER A 16 21.27 -74.22 10.25
C SER A 16 20.37 -75.32 10.85
N LEU A 17 19.04 -75.16 10.60
CA LEU A 17 18.19 -76.22 10.01
C LEU A 17 16.89 -75.66 9.41
N ASN A 18 16.57 -76.20 8.25
CA ASN A 18 15.42 -75.90 7.37
C ASN A 18 14.04 -76.14 8.00
N ALA A 19 13.00 -75.40 7.63
CA ALA A 19 12.08 -75.78 6.57
C ALA A 19 10.70 -75.05 6.71
N VAL A 20 10.16 -74.76 5.52
CA VAL A 20 8.76 -74.76 5.10
C VAL A 20 7.96 -73.46 5.25
N ASN A 21 7.73 -72.91 4.06
CA ASN A 21 6.62 -72.11 3.54
C ASN A 21 5.49 -71.68 4.49
N ASP A 22 5.27 -70.35 4.55
CA ASP A 22 3.92 -69.83 4.25
C ASP A 22 4.00 -68.34 3.85
N LYS A 23 3.44 -68.10 2.68
CA LYS A 23 2.92 -66.85 2.07
C LYS A 23 3.29 -65.51 2.65
N GLU A 24 4.11 -64.79 1.88
CA GLU A 24 4.23 -63.34 1.88
C GLU A 24 2.84 -62.69 1.69
N VAL A 25 2.42 -61.92 2.69
CA VAL A 25 1.42 -60.86 2.54
C VAL A 25 2.19 -59.56 2.58
N GLU A 26 2.43 -59.00 1.41
CA GLU A 26 2.96 -57.62 1.23
C GLU A 26 2.00 -56.62 1.89
N ASN A 27 2.38 -56.12 3.05
CA ASN A 27 1.79 -54.90 3.60
C ASN A 27 2.38 -53.71 2.83
N GLN A 28 1.70 -53.29 1.77
CA GLN A 28 1.93 -51.96 1.19
C GLN A 28 1.57 -50.93 2.26
N VAL A 29 2.58 -50.24 2.78
CA VAL A 29 2.44 -49.01 3.53
C VAL A 29 1.95 -47.98 2.54
N ILE A 30 0.64 -47.72 2.53
CA ILE A 30 0.04 -46.59 1.82
C ILE A 30 0.55 -45.35 2.52
N GLY A 31 1.44 -44.61 1.82
CA GLY A 31 1.88 -43.28 2.24
C GLY A 31 0.67 -42.40 2.47
N GLN A 32 0.52 -41.91 3.68
CA GLN A 32 -0.40 -40.82 3.98
C GLN A 32 0.11 -39.59 3.24
N GLU A 33 -0.45 -39.35 2.04
CA GLU A 33 -0.40 -38.01 1.46
C GLU A 33 -1.04 -37.06 2.48
N GLN A 34 -0.22 -36.17 3.04
CA GLN A 34 -0.72 -35.02 3.78
C GLN A 34 -1.51 -34.17 2.78
N ILE A 35 -2.83 -34.31 2.80
CA ILE A 35 -3.73 -33.36 2.16
C ILE A 35 -3.57 -32.06 2.95
N GLU A 36 -2.69 -31.17 2.48
CA GLU A 36 -2.72 -29.78 2.91
C GLU A 36 -4.15 -29.29 2.69
N ALA A 37 -4.84 -29.00 3.79
CA ALA A 37 -6.16 -28.40 3.76
C ALA A 37 -6.03 -27.06 3.04
N VAL A 38 -6.35 -27.03 1.75
CA VAL A 38 -6.52 -25.79 1.00
C VAL A 38 -7.62 -25.02 1.72
N SER A 39 -7.23 -24.04 2.50
CA SER A 39 -8.17 -23.13 3.15
C SER A 39 -8.91 -22.37 2.04
N VAL A 40 -10.08 -22.89 1.67
CA VAL A 40 -10.99 -22.23 0.72
C VAL A 40 -11.42 -20.93 1.39
N LYS A 41 -10.82 -19.80 1.01
CA LYS A 41 -11.28 -18.48 1.46
C LYS A 41 -12.77 -18.37 1.10
N PRO A 42 -13.65 -17.94 2.04
CA PRO A 42 -15.07 -17.82 1.77
C PRO A 42 -15.27 -16.92 0.54
N HIS A 43 -16.17 -17.33 -0.35
CA HIS A 43 -16.44 -16.64 -1.61
C HIS A 43 -16.96 -15.24 -1.33
N ARG A 44 -16.19 -14.18 -1.69
CA ARG A 44 -16.61 -12.79 -1.56
C ARG A 44 -17.82 -12.50 -2.45
N THR A 45 -18.81 -11.85 -1.89
CA THR A 45 -19.93 -11.26 -2.67
C THR A 45 -19.41 -10.17 -3.60
N LEU A 46 -20.22 -9.77 -4.60
CA LEU A 46 -19.86 -8.66 -5.48
C LEU A 46 -19.61 -7.36 -4.72
N ASP A 47 -20.41 -7.07 -3.69
CA ASP A 47 -20.25 -5.88 -2.84
C ASP A 47 -18.90 -5.91 -2.09
N GLU A 48 -18.47 -7.06 -1.63
CA GLU A 48 -17.17 -7.26 -0.97
C GLU A 48 -16.00 -7.19 -1.95
N LYS A 49 -16.14 -7.77 -3.15
CA LYS A 49 -15.12 -7.65 -4.22
C LYS A 49 -14.90 -6.19 -4.62
N ILE A 50 -15.97 -5.40 -4.71
CA ILE A 50 -15.89 -3.96 -4.98
C ILE A 50 -15.31 -3.21 -3.79
N GLY A 51 -15.80 -3.49 -2.58
CA GLY A 51 -15.35 -2.82 -1.36
C GLY A 51 -13.87 -3.04 -1.07
N SER A 52 -13.34 -4.23 -1.38
CA SER A 52 -11.92 -4.53 -1.22
C SER A 52 -10.99 -3.70 -2.12
N MET A 53 -11.52 -2.98 -3.11
CA MET A 53 -10.81 -1.98 -3.89
C MET A 53 -10.92 -0.55 -3.32
N LEU A 54 -11.66 -0.32 -2.24
CA LEU A 54 -11.92 1.01 -1.70
C LEU A 54 -11.07 1.29 -0.46
N MET A 55 -10.32 2.38 -0.47
CA MET A 55 -9.71 2.98 0.71
C MET A 55 -10.38 4.30 1.00
N VAL A 56 -10.96 4.44 2.21
CA VAL A 56 -11.81 5.58 2.53
C VAL A 56 -11.34 6.33 3.78
N GLY A 57 -11.42 7.67 3.75
CA GLY A 57 -11.36 8.50 4.94
C GLY A 57 -12.74 8.62 5.58
N PHE A 58 -12.79 8.78 6.89
CA PHE A 58 -14.02 8.92 7.66
C PHE A 58 -13.88 9.99 8.75
N MET A 59 -14.99 10.41 9.33
CA MET A 59 -15.01 11.35 10.43
C MET A 59 -15.14 10.62 11.76
N GLY A 60 -14.30 10.96 12.72
CA GLY A 60 -14.35 10.45 14.09
C GLY A 60 -13.01 9.93 14.59
N THR A 61 -12.83 9.98 15.92
CA THR A 61 -11.63 9.56 16.66
C THR A 61 -11.82 8.19 17.33
N SER A 62 -12.93 7.50 17.03
CA SER A 62 -13.24 6.13 17.49
C SER A 62 -14.04 5.38 16.43
N ALA A 63 -14.03 4.05 16.46
CA ALA A 63 -14.74 3.18 15.54
C ALA A 63 -15.48 2.04 16.27
N PRO A 64 -16.42 2.35 17.19
CA PRO A 64 -17.18 1.30 17.86
C PRO A 64 -18.03 0.49 16.88
N LYS A 65 -18.44 -0.73 17.26
CA LYS A 65 -19.13 -1.70 16.38
C LYS A 65 -20.35 -1.15 15.64
N HIS A 66 -21.04 -0.16 16.21
CA HIS A 66 -22.22 0.48 15.60
C HIS A 66 -21.89 1.74 14.76
N SER A 67 -20.62 2.18 14.74
CA SER A 67 -20.21 3.33 13.91
C SER A 67 -20.36 3.02 12.42
N GLN A 68 -20.59 4.06 11.61
CA GLN A 68 -20.75 3.88 10.17
C GLN A 68 -19.53 3.24 9.52
N ILE A 69 -18.32 3.68 9.90
CA ILE A 69 -17.10 3.12 9.33
C ILE A 69 -16.93 1.62 9.67
N CYS A 70 -17.26 1.19 10.89
CA CYS A 70 -17.21 -0.21 11.26
C CYS A 70 -18.23 -1.05 10.48
N LYS A 71 -19.44 -0.53 10.27
CA LYS A 71 -20.46 -1.16 9.42
C LYS A 71 -19.99 -1.28 7.97
N ASP A 72 -19.37 -0.24 7.43
CA ASP A 72 -18.85 -0.23 6.04
C ASP A 72 -17.70 -1.22 5.86
N ILE A 73 -16.74 -1.26 6.80
CA ILE A 73 -15.64 -2.24 6.78
C ILE A 73 -16.19 -3.66 6.73
N ARG A 74 -17.14 -4.01 7.62
CA ARG A 74 -17.72 -5.37 7.68
C ARG A 74 -18.54 -5.73 6.46
N LYS A 75 -19.39 -4.80 6.02
CA LYS A 75 -20.33 -5.06 4.93
C LYS A 75 -19.64 -5.20 3.59
N TYR A 76 -18.64 -4.35 3.34
CA TYR A 76 -18.02 -4.23 2.03
C TYR A 76 -16.59 -4.82 1.98
N ASP A 77 -16.06 -5.35 3.07
CA ASP A 77 -14.69 -5.89 3.16
C ASP A 77 -13.64 -4.88 2.61
N LEU A 78 -13.66 -3.64 3.12
CA LEU A 78 -12.86 -2.54 2.59
C LEU A 78 -11.36 -2.88 2.48
N ALA A 79 -10.69 -2.38 1.44
CA ALA A 79 -9.23 -2.44 1.34
C ALA A 79 -8.59 -1.83 2.58
N GLY A 80 -9.02 -0.63 2.95
CA GLY A 80 -8.45 0.09 4.07
C GLY A 80 -9.12 1.42 4.38
N VAL A 81 -8.49 2.12 5.31
CA VAL A 81 -8.84 3.48 5.69
C VAL A 81 -7.60 4.38 5.64
N ILE A 82 -7.82 5.68 5.37
CA ILE A 82 -6.78 6.71 5.49
C ILE A 82 -7.15 7.65 6.64
N LEU A 83 -6.15 7.91 7.51
CA LEU A 83 -6.31 8.72 8.71
C LEU A 83 -5.67 10.10 8.55
N PHE A 84 -6.36 11.11 9.08
CA PHE A 84 -5.91 12.50 9.08
C PHE A 84 -5.97 13.10 10.48
N ASP A 85 -5.07 14.03 10.74
CA ASP A 85 -5.02 14.75 12.02
C ASP A 85 -5.99 15.94 12.08
N MET A 86 -6.28 16.56 10.95
CA MET A 86 -7.09 17.78 10.89
C MET A 86 -8.47 17.54 10.30
N ASN A 87 -9.50 18.03 10.97
CA ASN A 87 -10.87 17.94 10.51
C ASN A 87 -11.15 19.00 9.42
N PRO A 88 -11.65 18.60 8.24
CA PRO A 88 -11.89 19.53 7.12
C PRO A 88 -13.07 20.49 7.35
N VAL A 89 -13.95 20.19 8.32
CA VAL A 89 -15.09 21.06 8.69
C VAL A 89 -14.66 22.09 9.72
N ASN A 90 -13.97 21.64 10.75
CA ASN A 90 -13.47 22.48 11.83
C ASN A 90 -11.98 22.18 12.04
N HIS A 91 -11.13 22.99 11.44
CA HIS A 91 -9.67 22.84 11.48
C HIS A 91 -9.04 22.87 12.88
N LYS A 92 -9.80 23.30 13.91
CA LYS A 92 -9.38 23.27 15.31
C LYS A 92 -9.58 21.89 15.97
N GLN A 93 -10.39 21.03 15.36
CA GLN A 93 -10.69 19.69 15.86
C GLN A 93 -9.86 18.63 15.14
N ALA A 94 -9.62 17.51 15.81
CA ALA A 94 -9.07 16.33 15.18
C ALA A 94 -10.08 15.67 14.23
N LYS A 95 -9.61 15.10 13.13
CA LYS A 95 -10.43 14.21 12.32
C LYS A 95 -10.37 12.78 12.89
N ASN A 96 -9.17 12.20 12.91
CA ASN A 96 -8.95 10.83 13.36
C ASN A 96 -7.86 10.73 14.44
N ILE A 97 -6.91 11.69 14.50
CA ILE A 97 -5.69 11.62 15.33
C ILE A 97 -5.73 12.78 16.31
N SER A 98 -5.89 12.49 17.60
CA SER A 98 -5.91 13.47 18.69
C SER A 98 -4.94 13.16 19.82
N GLY A 99 -4.31 11.98 19.81
CA GLY A 99 -3.33 11.56 20.81
C GLY A 99 -2.91 10.10 20.61
N LYS A 100 -1.77 9.73 21.18
CA LYS A 100 -1.19 8.38 21.01
C LYS A 100 -2.11 7.27 21.50
N TRP A 101 -2.60 7.37 22.73
CA TRP A 101 -3.54 6.39 23.32
C TRP A 101 -4.85 6.32 22.51
N GLN A 102 -5.40 7.47 22.13
CA GLN A 102 -6.63 7.52 21.35
C GLN A 102 -6.45 6.84 19.98
N LEU A 103 -5.33 7.08 19.30
CA LEU A 103 -5.05 6.49 18.00
C LEU A 103 -4.87 4.97 18.10
N THR A 104 -4.12 4.48 19.10
CA THR A 104 -3.98 3.03 19.35
C THR A 104 -5.33 2.35 19.60
N LYS A 105 -6.24 3.03 20.33
CA LYS A 105 -7.60 2.53 20.53
C LYS A 105 -8.37 2.50 19.20
N LEU A 106 -8.33 3.58 18.42
CA LEU A 106 -9.01 3.68 17.13
C LEU A 106 -8.56 2.59 16.15
N THR A 107 -7.25 2.39 15.98
CA THR A 107 -6.71 1.39 15.04
C THR A 107 -7.09 -0.03 15.44
N ARG A 108 -7.08 -0.35 16.75
CA ARG A 108 -7.56 -1.63 17.27
C ARG A 108 -9.06 -1.82 17.01
N GLU A 109 -9.88 -0.79 17.22
CA GLU A 109 -11.33 -0.83 16.92
C GLU A 109 -11.57 -1.06 15.42
N LEU A 110 -10.80 -0.40 14.55
CA LEU A 110 -10.89 -0.57 13.09
C LEU A 110 -10.51 -2.00 12.66
N GLN A 111 -9.41 -2.55 13.18
CA GLN A 111 -9.02 -3.93 12.90
C GLN A 111 -10.08 -4.94 13.38
N ALA A 112 -10.68 -4.70 14.54
CA ALA A 112 -11.78 -5.53 15.06
C ALA A 112 -13.07 -5.48 14.20
N CYS A 113 -13.18 -4.50 13.30
CA CYS A 113 -14.25 -4.42 12.30
C CYS A 113 -13.94 -5.20 11.02
N SER A 114 -12.68 -5.48 10.73
CA SER A 114 -12.25 -6.32 9.60
C SER A 114 -12.63 -7.79 9.84
N LYS A 115 -12.89 -8.52 8.75
CA LYS A 115 -13.24 -9.95 8.81
C LYS A 115 -12.03 -10.83 9.14
N ASP A 116 -10.86 -10.43 8.66
CA ASP A 116 -9.59 -11.17 8.76
C ASP A 116 -8.53 -10.45 9.63
N GLY A 117 -8.85 -9.28 10.18
CA GLY A 117 -7.91 -8.46 10.93
C GLY A 117 -6.80 -7.82 10.08
N LYS A 118 -6.94 -7.82 8.75
CA LYS A 118 -5.94 -7.32 7.80
C LYS A 118 -6.40 -6.06 7.05
N LEU A 119 -7.08 -5.14 7.75
CA LEU A 119 -7.42 -3.85 7.20
C LEU A 119 -6.16 -3.00 7.01
N LEU A 120 -5.98 -2.41 5.83
CA LEU A 120 -4.94 -1.40 5.63
C LEU A 120 -5.32 -0.12 6.38
N ILE A 121 -4.52 0.28 7.36
CA ILE A 121 -4.70 1.53 8.10
C ILE A 121 -3.57 2.47 7.72
N SER A 122 -3.87 3.47 6.89
CA SER A 122 -2.85 4.31 6.26
C SER A 122 -2.80 5.73 6.75
N VAL A 123 -1.61 6.33 6.60
CA VAL A 123 -1.33 7.76 6.79
C VAL A 123 -0.31 8.24 5.75
N ASP A 124 -0.22 9.58 5.57
CA ASP A 124 0.94 10.23 4.96
C ASP A 124 1.94 10.62 6.04
N GLN A 125 2.99 9.88 6.22
CA GLN A 125 4.07 10.17 7.16
C GLN A 125 5.41 10.16 6.42
N GLU A 126 5.69 11.26 5.69
CA GLU A 126 6.93 11.45 4.93
C GLU A 126 8.04 12.07 5.79
N GLY A 127 7.64 12.85 6.78
CA GLY A 127 8.48 13.79 7.53
C GLY A 127 8.27 15.23 7.07
N GLY A 128 8.96 16.19 7.72
CA GLY A 128 8.84 17.61 7.39
C GLY A 128 7.42 18.14 7.52
N LYS A 129 6.88 18.69 6.42
CA LYS A 129 5.53 19.26 6.38
C LYS A 129 4.44 18.21 6.18
N VAL A 130 4.79 17.04 5.61
CA VAL A 130 3.83 15.96 5.33
C VAL A 130 3.97 14.88 6.39
N GLN A 131 3.32 15.10 7.51
CA GLN A 131 3.21 14.13 8.60
C GLN A 131 1.93 14.37 9.40
N ARG A 132 1.33 13.26 9.86
CA ARG A 132 0.09 13.27 10.64
C ARG A 132 0.32 13.07 12.12
N LEU A 133 1.37 12.32 12.48
CA LEU A 133 1.79 12.09 13.86
C LEU A 133 2.65 13.27 14.33
N LYS A 134 2.01 14.26 14.95
CA LYS A 134 2.64 15.52 15.32
C LYS A 134 2.89 15.61 16.83
N SER A 135 3.92 16.39 17.23
CA SER A 135 4.30 16.58 18.65
C SER A 135 3.14 17.07 19.51
N LYS A 136 2.24 17.90 18.98
CA LYS A 136 1.04 18.37 19.71
C LYS A 136 0.07 17.26 20.11
N TYR A 137 0.19 16.07 19.54
CA TYR A 137 -0.60 14.88 19.85
C TYR A 137 0.19 13.84 20.66
N GLY A 138 1.38 14.20 21.18
CA GLY A 138 2.23 13.32 21.99
C GLY A 138 3.12 12.37 21.18
N PHE A 139 3.26 12.61 19.87
CA PHE A 139 4.20 11.89 19.01
C PHE A 139 5.55 12.62 18.90
N TYR A 140 6.55 11.97 18.34
CA TYR A 140 7.83 12.62 18.08
C TYR A 140 7.65 13.86 17.20
N GLY A 141 6.99 13.72 16.04
CA GLY A 141 6.51 14.82 15.19
C GLY A 141 7.58 15.75 14.64
N LYS A 142 8.86 15.34 14.66
CA LYS A 142 10.03 16.14 14.22
C LYS A 142 10.90 15.36 13.23
N PHE A 143 10.33 14.37 12.54
CA PHE A 143 11.08 13.68 11.48
C PHE A 143 11.46 14.65 10.37
N PRO A 144 12.72 14.63 9.93
CA PRO A 144 13.21 15.56 8.92
C PRO A 144 12.50 15.35 7.59
N LYS A 145 12.41 16.41 6.77
CA LYS A 145 11.96 16.29 5.38
C LYS A 145 13.03 15.62 4.51
N ALA A 146 12.66 15.03 3.40
CA ALA A 146 13.56 14.29 2.51
C ALA A 146 14.80 15.09 2.09
N SER A 147 14.66 16.40 1.79
CA SER A 147 15.78 17.27 1.42
C SER A 147 16.79 17.54 2.55
N ASP A 148 16.42 17.30 3.80
CA ASP A 148 17.34 17.43 4.93
C ASP A 148 17.97 16.07 5.27
N VAL A 149 17.23 14.98 5.06
CA VAL A 149 17.72 13.60 5.25
C VAL A 149 18.98 13.33 4.45
N ILE A 150 19.06 13.81 3.21
CA ILE A 150 20.23 13.62 2.33
C ILE A 150 21.51 14.27 2.83
N GLN A 151 21.46 15.11 3.85
CA GLN A 151 22.63 15.72 4.52
C GLN A 151 23.14 14.89 5.70
N LEU A 152 22.44 13.81 6.06
CA LEU A 152 22.80 12.96 7.19
C LEU A 152 23.64 11.76 6.71
N SER A 153 24.38 11.15 7.64
CA SER A 153 24.99 9.86 7.36
C SER A 153 23.94 8.76 7.18
N ASP A 154 24.25 7.72 6.40
CA ASP A 154 23.33 6.61 6.13
C ASP A 154 22.82 5.96 7.43
N ALA A 155 23.69 5.81 8.45
CA ALA A 155 23.31 5.28 9.74
C ALA A 155 22.26 6.17 10.46
N ARG A 156 22.37 7.48 10.36
CA ARG A 156 21.37 8.40 10.93
C ARG A 156 20.07 8.38 10.14
N VAL A 157 20.14 8.26 8.82
CA VAL A 157 18.94 8.09 7.98
C VAL A 157 18.20 6.82 8.35
N GLN A 158 18.91 5.70 8.44
CA GLN A 158 18.36 4.41 8.86
C GLN A 158 17.70 4.48 10.23
N GLN A 159 18.38 5.12 11.19
CA GLN A 159 17.84 5.32 12.54
C GLN A 159 16.53 6.11 12.50
N HIS A 160 16.49 7.26 11.82
CA HIS A 160 15.29 8.11 11.73
C HIS A 160 14.10 7.38 11.12
N TYR A 161 14.31 6.62 10.05
CA TYR A 161 13.21 5.89 9.43
C TYR A 161 12.78 4.66 10.22
N ASN A 162 13.69 3.98 10.92
CA ASN A 162 13.32 2.93 11.87
C ASN A 162 12.49 3.49 13.04
N GLU A 163 12.88 4.64 13.60
CA GLU A 163 12.10 5.33 14.64
C GLU A 163 10.71 5.72 14.14
N MET A 164 10.59 6.20 12.90
CA MET A 164 9.30 6.52 12.27
C MET A 164 8.44 5.25 12.07
N GLY A 165 9.01 4.18 11.56
CA GLY A 165 8.31 2.90 11.40
C GLY A 165 7.84 2.32 12.72
N ALA A 166 8.70 2.35 13.74
CA ALA A 166 8.35 1.90 15.10
C ALA A 166 7.23 2.75 15.72
N GLU A 167 7.24 4.08 15.51
CA GLU A 167 6.16 4.96 15.99
C GLU A 167 4.84 4.63 15.30
N LEU A 168 4.82 4.44 13.97
CA LEU A 168 3.64 4.04 13.20
C LEU A 168 3.07 2.69 13.68
N SER A 169 3.92 1.68 13.75
CA SER A 169 3.56 0.34 14.19
C SER A 169 3.02 0.33 15.63
N SER A 170 3.64 1.11 16.54
CA SER A 170 3.23 1.19 17.96
C SER A 170 1.80 1.65 18.18
N VAL A 171 1.21 2.32 17.19
CA VAL A 171 -0.19 2.79 17.23
C VAL A 171 -1.08 2.07 16.22
N GLY A 172 -0.61 0.94 15.66
CA GLY A 172 -1.39 0.08 14.78
C GLY A 172 -1.61 0.62 13.36
N ILE A 173 -0.77 1.57 12.91
CA ILE A 173 -0.70 1.97 11.51
C ILE A 173 0.21 0.97 10.80
N ASN A 174 -0.29 0.32 9.75
CA ASN A 174 0.39 -0.73 9.01
C ASN A 174 0.64 -0.38 7.52
N TYR A 175 0.31 0.85 7.11
CA TYR A 175 0.55 1.31 5.75
C TYR A 175 0.89 2.80 5.72
N ASN A 176 2.06 3.13 5.20
CA ASN A 176 2.52 4.51 5.02
C ASN A 176 2.49 4.89 3.54
N LEU A 177 1.70 5.91 3.17
CA LEU A 177 1.65 6.45 1.81
C LEU A 177 2.89 7.31 1.52
N ALA A 178 4.04 6.69 1.61
CA ALA A 178 5.40 7.21 1.40
C ALA A 178 6.33 6.03 1.03
N PRO A 179 7.51 6.27 0.45
CA PRO A 179 8.19 7.55 0.25
C PRO A 179 7.75 8.31 -1.00
N ASP A 180 8.00 9.64 -1.00
CA ASP A 180 7.95 10.47 -2.20
C ASP A 180 9.25 10.27 -3.00
N VAL A 181 9.14 9.74 -4.22
CA VAL A 181 10.27 9.47 -5.13
C VAL A 181 10.32 10.44 -6.31
N ASP A 182 9.52 11.50 -6.28
CA ASP A 182 9.55 12.57 -7.29
C ASP A 182 10.90 13.29 -7.29
N LEU A 183 11.43 13.57 -8.48
CA LEU A 183 12.72 14.23 -8.64
C LEU A 183 12.62 15.76 -8.40
N ALA A 184 13.56 16.33 -7.68
CA ALA A 184 13.66 17.78 -7.40
C ALA A 184 14.19 18.57 -8.63
N ILE A 185 13.61 18.35 -9.82
CA ILE A 185 14.13 18.93 -11.08
C ILE A 185 13.58 20.31 -11.40
N ASN A 186 12.48 20.72 -10.77
CA ASN A 186 11.91 22.06 -10.96
C ASN A 186 11.88 22.83 -9.65
N LYS A 187 12.80 23.80 -9.49
CA LYS A 187 12.89 24.65 -8.29
C LYS A 187 11.64 25.51 -8.03
N LYS A 188 10.79 25.72 -9.04
CA LYS A 188 9.51 26.43 -8.91
C LYS A 188 8.36 25.54 -8.44
N ASN A 189 8.55 24.22 -8.42
CA ASN A 189 7.54 23.28 -7.93
C ASN A 189 7.27 23.51 -6.45
N TYR A 190 6.04 23.91 -6.13
CA TYR A 190 5.67 24.22 -4.76
C TYR A 190 5.47 22.97 -3.91
N VAL A 191 4.81 21.94 -4.46
CA VAL A 191 4.36 20.75 -3.68
C VAL A 191 5.46 19.72 -3.43
N ILE A 192 6.50 19.67 -4.28
CA ILE A 192 7.63 18.74 -4.11
C ILE A 192 8.87 19.51 -3.67
N TYR A 193 9.40 20.42 -4.53
CA TYR A 193 10.67 21.10 -4.29
C TYR A 193 10.62 22.04 -3.07
N LYS A 194 9.65 22.99 -3.06
CA LYS A 194 9.57 24.02 -2.00
C LYS A 194 9.23 23.43 -0.61
N LEU A 195 8.50 22.32 -0.56
CA LEU A 195 8.22 21.60 0.68
C LEU A 195 9.36 20.66 1.09
N GLY A 196 10.36 20.45 0.22
CA GLY A 196 11.52 19.59 0.50
C GLY A 196 11.17 18.10 0.60
N ARG A 197 10.16 17.65 -0.17
CA ARG A 197 9.69 16.26 -0.12
C ARG A 197 10.56 15.29 -0.92
N SER A 198 11.39 15.80 -1.83
CA SER A 198 12.26 14.99 -2.69
C SER A 198 13.64 14.77 -2.08
N TYR A 199 14.21 13.61 -2.31
CA TYR A 199 15.61 13.27 -2.01
C TYR A 199 16.61 13.83 -3.01
N GLY A 200 16.19 14.61 -4.02
CA GLY A 200 17.06 15.28 -4.97
C GLY A 200 16.66 15.10 -6.43
N ALA A 201 17.50 15.61 -7.33
CA ALA A 201 17.26 15.54 -8.77
C ALA A 201 17.91 14.32 -9.44
N ASN A 202 18.78 13.58 -8.74
CA ASN A 202 19.46 12.40 -9.27
C ASN A 202 18.64 11.13 -8.92
N PRO A 203 18.18 10.35 -9.92
CA PRO A 203 17.39 9.14 -9.70
C PRO A 203 18.08 8.13 -8.76
N LYS A 204 19.40 7.90 -8.91
CA LYS A 204 20.13 6.94 -8.08
C LYS A 204 20.15 7.38 -6.60
N GLN A 205 20.26 8.68 -6.34
CA GLN A 205 20.18 9.23 -4.98
C GLN A 205 18.76 9.03 -4.40
N VAL A 206 17.72 9.32 -5.18
CA VAL A 206 16.33 9.10 -4.77
C VAL A 206 16.09 7.62 -4.46
N VAL A 207 16.53 6.71 -5.32
CA VAL A 207 16.46 5.25 -5.10
C VAL A 207 17.15 4.86 -3.80
N LYS A 208 18.39 5.32 -3.55
CA LYS A 208 19.12 5.02 -2.32
C LYS A 208 18.31 5.33 -1.07
N TYR A 209 17.80 6.55 -0.95
CA TYR A 209 17.08 6.98 0.26
C TYR A 209 15.66 6.39 0.35
N ALA A 210 15.00 6.18 -0.79
CA ALA A 210 13.72 5.48 -0.83
C ALA A 210 13.87 4.03 -0.38
N SER A 211 14.95 3.33 -0.77
CA SER A 211 15.25 1.97 -0.31
C SER A 211 15.43 1.91 1.20
N ILE A 212 16.25 2.81 1.77
CA ILE A 212 16.44 2.88 3.22
C ILE A 212 15.10 3.13 3.93
N PHE A 213 14.24 3.99 3.36
CA PHE A 213 12.91 4.26 3.90
C PHE A 213 12.04 2.99 3.89
N MET A 214 11.95 2.31 2.74
CA MET A 214 11.13 1.11 2.57
C MET A 214 11.59 0.00 3.52
N ASP A 215 12.89 -0.28 3.58
CA ASP A 215 13.46 -1.31 4.46
C ASP A 215 13.15 -1.02 5.93
N ALA A 216 13.29 0.24 6.35
CA ALA A 216 12.98 0.65 7.71
C ALA A 216 11.49 0.50 8.06
N MET A 217 10.57 0.81 7.12
CA MET A 217 9.14 0.57 7.30
C MET A 217 8.84 -0.93 7.39
N HIS A 218 9.36 -1.73 6.46
CA HIS A 218 9.15 -3.19 6.42
C HIS A 218 9.68 -3.88 7.68
N ASN A 219 10.83 -3.48 8.21
CA ASN A 219 11.39 -3.98 9.47
C ASN A 219 10.46 -3.75 10.68
N ASN A 220 9.53 -2.81 10.55
CA ASN A 220 8.52 -2.50 11.58
C ASN A 220 7.10 -2.97 11.21
N GLY A 221 6.94 -3.81 10.18
CA GLY A 221 5.63 -4.31 9.73
C GLY A 221 4.73 -3.25 9.11
N VAL A 222 5.31 -2.20 8.51
CA VAL A 222 4.58 -1.11 7.84
C VAL A 222 4.81 -1.19 6.33
N LEU A 223 3.75 -1.37 5.56
CA LEU A 223 3.78 -1.33 4.10
C LEU A 223 4.01 0.10 3.59
N THR A 224 4.49 0.22 2.34
CA THR A 224 4.89 1.50 1.74
C THR A 224 4.20 1.77 0.40
N SER A 225 4.22 3.04 -0.04
CA SER A 225 3.72 3.44 -1.35
C SER A 225 4.68 4.44 -2.01
N LEU A 226 5.28 4.04 -3.13
CA LEU A 226 6.03 4.98 -3.96
C LEU A 226 5.09 5.99 -4.61
N LYS A 227 5.44 7.29 -4.61
CA LYS A 227 4.59 8.34 -5.17
C LYS A 227 5.39 9.49 -5.76
N HIS A 228 4.84 10.18 -6.79
CA HIS A 228 3.54 10.05 -7.44
C HIS A 228 3.76 9.72 -8.94
N PHE A 229 3.55 8.45 -9.31
CA PHE A 229 3.78 7.98 -10.68
C PHE A 229 2.91 8.76 -11.70
N PRO A 230 3.43 9.13 -12.86
CA PRO A 230 4.75 8.88 -13.47
C PRO A 230 5.81 9.96 -13.18
N GLY A 231 5.70 10.69 -12.08
CA GLY A 231 6.58 11.79 -11.67
C GLY A 231 5.84 13.13 -11.63
N HIS A 232 5.93 13.80 -10.47
CA HIS A 232 5.30 15.09 -10.19
C HIS A 232 6.35 16.20 -9.97
N GLY A 233 7.65 15.85 -10.02
CA GLY A 233 8.74 16.77 -9.66
C GLY A 233 8.91 17.95 -10.60
N SER A 234 8.56 17.80 -11.87
CA SER A 234 8.61 18.89 -12.88
C SER A 234 7.43 19.84 -12.85
N SER A 235 6.32 19.51 -12.18
CA SER A 235 5.08 20.28 -12.25
C SER A 235 5.22 21.70 -11.68
N LEU A 236 4.39 22.62 -12.19
CA LEU A 236 4.21 23.97 -11.61
C LEU A 236 2.90 24.11 -10.86
N GLY A 237 1.96 23.21 -11.06
CA GLY A 237 0.62 23.23 -10.47
C GLY A 237 0.51 22.32 -9.24
N ASP A 238 -0.60 22.52 -8.52
CA ASP A 238 -1.04 21.73 -7.39
C ASP A 238 -2.35 21.01 -7.77
N THR A 239 -2.29 19.68 -7.86
CA THR A 239 -3.42 18.83 -8.28
C THR A 239 -4.60 18.87 -7.30
N HIS A 240 -4.37 19.30 -6.04
CA HIS A 240 -5.45 19.56 -5.09
C HIS A 240 -6.36 20.70 -5.55
N LYS A 241 -5.78 21.71 -6.23
CA LYS A 241 -6.50 22.92 -6.66
C LYS A 241 -7.17 22.75 -8.01
N GLY A 242 -6.62 21.94 -8.90
CA GLY A 242 -7.16 21.75 -10.24
C GLY A 242 -6.27 20.98 -11.19
N PHE A 243 -6.60 21.07 -12.47
CA PHE A 243 -5.91 20.38 -13.55
C PHE A 243 -4.45 20.86 -13.67
N VAL A 244 -3.52 19.91 -13.75
CA VAL A 244 -2.08 20.18 -13.89
C VAL A 244 -1.56 19.49 -15.13
N ASP A 245 -1.21 20.30 -16.15
CA ASP A 245 -0.58 19.85 -17.39
C ASP A 245 0.94 19.94 -17.27
N VAL A 246 1.61 18.80 -17.39
CA VAL A 246 3.07 18.69 -17.34
C VAL A 246 3.69 18.36 -18.70
N THR A 247 2.91 18.39 -19.79
CA THR A 247 3.32 17.95 -21.13
C THR A 247 4.67 18.52 -21.59
N ASN A 248 4.93 19.80 -21.32
CA ASN A 248 6.15 20.50 -21.72
C ASN A 248 7.20 20.59 -20.63
N LEU A 249 6.89 20.13 -19.41
CA LEU A 249 7.75 20.20 -18.24
C LEU A 249 8.34 18.85 -17.86
N TRP A 250 7.50 17.81 -17.95
CA TRP A 250 7.84 16.45 -17.56
C TRP A 250 8.97 15.89 -18.42
N LYS A 251 9.87 15.18 -17.76
CA LYS A 251 11.02 14.52 -18.36
C LYS A 251 10.97 13.03 -18.07
N GLU A 252 11.37 12.23 -19.05
CA GLU A 252 11.35 10.75 -18.94
C GLU A 252 12.19 10.24 -17.77
N VAL A 253 13.23 10.97 -17.37
CA VAL A 253 14.05 10.65 -16.20
C VAL A 253 13.23 10.55 -14.90
N GLU A 254 12.04 11.15 -14.84
CA GLU A 254 11.14 11.03 -13.67
C GLU A 254 10.60 9.61 -13.47
N LEU A 255 10.68 8.75 -14.49
CA LEU A 255 10.33 7.34 -14.40
C LEU A 255 11.44 6.47 -13.80
N GLU A 256 12.70 6.94 -13.81
CA GLU A 256 13.85 6.13 -13.40
C GLU A 256 13.79 5.62 -11.96
N PRO A 257 13.34 6.40 -10.94
CA PRO A 257 13.20 5.87 -9.59
C PRO A 257 12.30 4.62 -9.54
N TYR A 258 11.18 4.62 -10.25
CA TYR A 258 10.25 3.49 -10.30
C TYR A 258 10.85 2.28 -11.01
N ARG A 259 11.52 2.50 -12.17
CA ARG A 259 12.18 1.44 -12.93
C ARG A 259 13.27 0.77 -12.12
N LEU A 260 14.14 1.54 -11.48
CA LEU A 260 15.26 1.04 -10.68
C LEU A 260 14.77 0.30 -9.43
N LEU A 261 13.77 0.85 -8.72
CA LEU A 261 13.20 0.21 -7.53
C LEU A 261 12.48 -1.09 -7.90
N ALA A 262 11.75 -1.14 -9.02
CA ALA A 262 11.07 -2.36 -9.47
C ALA A 262 12.05 -3.52 -9.74
N GLN A 263 13.28 -3.21 -10.14
CA GLN A 263 14.32 -4.21 -10.39
C GLN A 263 15.04 -4.69 -9.12
N THR A 264 15.05 -3.90 -8.07
CA THR A 264 15.93 -4.13 -6.91
C THR A 264 15.20 -4.35 -5.59
N HIS A 265 13.91 -4.00 -5.50
CA HIS A 265 13.15 -4.02 -4.25
C HIS A 265 11.76 -4.63 -4.43
N ASN A 266 11.24 -5.18 -3.34
CA ASN A 266 9.86 -5.63 -3.26
C ASN A 266 8.95 -4.41 -2.97
N ILE A 267 8.52 -3.71 -4.02
CA ILE A 267 7.60 -2.58 -3.92
C ILE A 267 6.21 -3.10 -3.52
N ASP A 268 5.65 -2.58 -2.44
CA ASP A 268 4.29 -2.94 -2.00
C ASP A 268 3.24 -2.31 -2.91
N THR A 269 3.30 -0.98 -3.04
CA THR A 269 2.33 -0.24 -3.84
C THR A 269 2.96 0.94 -4.57
N VAL A 270 2.32 1.35 -5.67
CA VAL A 270 2.65 2.58 -6.39
C VAL A 270 1.41 3.47 -6.47
N MET A 271 1.52 4.71 -5.98
CA MET A 271 0.47 5.71 -6.08
C MET A 271 0.61 6.52 -7.37
N VAL A 272 -0.50 6.64 -8.11
CA VAL A 272 -0.56 7.33 -9.40
C VAL A 272 -1.08 8.74 -9.26
N ALA A 273 -0.32 9.72 -9.77
CA ALA A 273 -0.66 11.14 -9.73
C ALA A 273 -1.83 11.53 -10.64
N HIS A 274 -2.41 12.71 -10.36
CA HIS A 274 -3.44 13.31 -11.23
C HIS A 274 -2.87 14.27 -12.28
N VAL A 275 -1.58 14.16 -12.61
CA VAL A 275 -0.95 14.99 -13.64
C VAL A 275 -1.37 14.55 -15.03
N PHE A 276 -1.57 15.52 -15.91
CA PHE A 276 -1.83 15.28 -17.34
C PHE A 276 -0.54 15.46 -18.14
N ASN A 277 -0.25 14.49 -19.02
CA ASN A 277 0.88 14.57 -19.94
C ASN A 277 0.43 14.04 -21.31
N LYS A 278 0.20 14.97 -22.26
CA LYS A 278 -0.26 14.64 -23.61
C LYS A 278 0.66 13.67 -24.37
N LYS A 279 1.96 13.67 -24.06
CA LYS A 279 2.95 12.77 -24.67
C LYS A 279 2.77 11.32 -24.23
N LEU A 280 2.28 11.10 -23.01
CA LEU A 280 2.00 9.76 -22.46
C LEU A 280 0.56 9.32 -22.76
N ASP A 281 -0.41 10.22 -22.56
CA ASP A 281 -1.81 10.01 -22.94
C ASP A 281 -2.45 11.34 -23.35
N SER A 282 -2.97 11.41 -24.59
CA SER A 282 -3.58 12.63 -25.10
C SER A 282 -4.99 12.92 -24.56
N LYS A 283 -5.60 11.98 -23.78
CA LYS A 283 -6.99 12.08 -23.35
C LYS A 283 -7.12 12.21 -21.82
N TYR A 284 -6.34 11.45 -21.05
CA TYR A 284 -6.58 11.27 -19.63
C TYR A 284 -5.34 11.61 -18.78
N PRO A 285 -5.52 12.16 -17.56
CA PRO A 285 -4.44 12.25 -16.57
C PRO A 285 -3.98 10.86 -16.16
N ALA A 286 -2.78 10.77 -15.58
CA ALA A 286 -2.12 9.50 -15.33
C ALA A 286 -3.00 8.49 -14.57
N THR A 287 -3.66 8.91 -13.50
CA THR A 287 -4.56 8.05 -12.69
C THR A 287 -5.70 7.42 -13.50
N LEU A 288 -6.18 8.09 -14.54
CA LEU A 288 -7.30 7.64 -15.38
C LEU A 288 -6.84 7.04 -16.72
N SER A 289 -5.54 6.90 -16.93
CA SER A 289 -4.94 6.47 -18.18
C SER A 289 -4.52 5.01 -18.18
N LYS A 290 -5.21 4.18 -18.98
CA LYS A 290 -4.78 2.79 -19.22
C LYS A 290 -3.38 2.71 -19.85
N LYS A 291 -3.01 3.70 -20.69
CA LYS A 291 -1.67 3.75 -21.31
C LYS A 291 -0.57 3.95 -20.26
N ILE A 292 -0.83 4.74 -19.23
CA ILE A 292 0.15 5.03 -18.19
C ILE A 292 0.16 3.92 -17.13
N VAL A 293 -0.99 3.55 -16.58
CA VAL A 293 -1.04 2.52 -15.51
C VAL A 293 -0.74 1.14 -16.07
N ASN A 294 -1.56 0.63 -17.00
CA ASN A 294 -1.31 -0.70 -17.56
C ASN A 294 -0.12 -0.71 -18.52
N GLY A 295 -0.02 0.26 -19.44
CA GLY A 295 1.01 0.26 -20.47
C GLY A 295 2.41 0.46 -19.87
N LYS A 296 2.65 1.57 -19.17
CA LYS A 296 3.98 1.88 -18.66
C LYS A 296 4.31 1.13 -17.36
N LEU A 297 3.45 1.26 -16.34
CA LEU A 297 3.81 0.71 -15.02
C LEU A 297 3.75 -0.83 -15.01
N ARG A 298 2.65 -1.43 -15.51
CA ARG A 298 2.51 -2.88 -15.47
C ARG A 298 3.29 -3.60 -16.57
N HIS A 299 3.09 -3.22 -17.86
CA HIS A 299 3.70 -3.96 -18.97
C HIS A 299 5.16 -3.57 -19.21
N GLU A 300 5.47 -2.27 -19.27
CA GLU A 300 6.85 -1.83 -19.59
C GLU A 300 7.81 -2.05 -18.41
N PHE A 301 7.39 -1.75 -17.17
CA PHE A 301 8.24 -1.91 -15.98
C PHE A 301 8.06 -3.26 -15.28
N GLY A 302 7.08 -4.06 -15.68
CA GLY A 302 6.82 -5.37 -15.08
C GLY A 302 6.27 -5.30 -13.64
N PHE A 303 5.65 -4.17 -13.25
CA PHE A 303 5.13 -4.02 -11.89
C PHE A 303 3.83 -4.81 -11.70
N ASP A 304 3.89 -5.84 -10.87
CA ASP A 304 2.74 -6.72 -10.59
C ASP A 304 2.12 -6.52 -9.20
N GLY A 305 2.64 -5.55 -8.44
CA GLY A 305 2.11 -5.15 -7.13
C GLY A 305 0.84 -4.31 -7.24
N VAL A 306 0.40 -3.78 -6.09
CA VAL A 306 -0.83 -3.00 -5.99
C VAL A 306 -0.62 -1.56 -6.48
N VAL A 307 -1.52 -1.08 -7.34
CA VAL A 307 -1.58 0.32 -7.78
C VAL A 307 -2.71 1.03 -7.05
N ILE A 308 -2.38 2.12 -6.36
CA ILE A 308 -3.34 2.98 -5.67
C ILE A 308 -3.47 4.33 -6.39
N THR A 309 -4.68 4.89 -6.46
CA THR A 309 -4.87 6.26 -6.95
C THR A 309 -4.43 7.26 -5.89
N ASP A 310 -4.00 8.46 -6.28
CA ASP A 310 -4.10 9.63 -5.41
C ASP A 310 -5.58 9.92 -5.11
N ASP A 311 -5.89 10.83 -4.17
CA ASP A 311 -7.27 11.07 -3.73
C ASP A 311 -8.17 11.53 -4.90
N LEU A 312 -9.08 10.66 -5.34
CA LEU A 312 -9.99 10.90 -6.46
C LEU A 312 -10.96 12.07 -6.25
N GLN A 313 -11.01 12.63 -5.04
CA GLN A 313 -11.78 13.84 -4.72
C GLN A 313 -11.01 15.13 -5.00
N MET A 314 -9.72 15.05 -5.38
CA MET A 314 -8.91 16.22 -5.73
C MET A 314 -9.47 16.96 -6.95
N GLY A 315 -9.26 18.29 -6.95
CA GLY A 315 -9.85 19.18 -7.95
C GLY A 315 -9.48 18.87 -9.41
N ALA A 316 -8.32 18.25 -9.63
CA ALA A 316 -7.87 17.82 -10.94
C ALA A 316 -8.81 16.76 -11.59
N ILE A 317 -9.45 15.94 -10.79
CA ILE A 317 -10.30 14.82 -11.23
C ILE A 317 -11.78 15.16 -11.05
N ASN A 318 -12.18 15.46 -9.81
CA ASN A 318 -13.59 15.57 -9.45
C ASN A 318 -14.37 16.62 -10.25
N LYS A 319 -13.73 17.79 -10.50
CA LYS A 319 -14.36 18.89 -11.25
C LYS A 319 -14.59 18.59 -12.74
N LYS A 320 -13.78 17.69 -13.32
CA LYS A 320 -13.78 17.44 -14.78
C LYS A 320 -14.56 16.20 -15.19
N TYR A 321 -14.49 15.13 -14.40
CA TYR A 321 -14.97 13.82 -14.83
C TYR A 321 -16.26 13.36 -14.15
N GLY A 322 -16.59 13.91 -12.99
CA GLY A 322 -17.69 13.44 -12.15
C GLY A 322 -17.45 12.03 -11.58
N LEU A 323 -18.19 11.63 -10.55
CA LEU A 323 -17.93 10.41 -9.78
C LEU A 323 -17.96 9.14 -10.64
N ARG A 324 -19.03 8.93 -11.41
CA ARG A 324 -19.23 7.70 -12.19
C ARG A 324 -18.11 7.47 -13.23
N ASN A 325 -17.76 8.52 -13.99
CA ASN A 325 -16.70 8.42 -14.98
C ASN A 325 -15.33 8.27 -14.36
N THR A 326 -15.07 8.94 -13.22
CA THR A 326 -13.83 8.78 -12.45
C THR A 326 -13.64 7.33 -12.04
N LEU A 327 -14.66 6.69 -11.44
CA LEU A 327 -14.62 5.29 -11.05
C LEU A 327 -14.37 4.36 -12.25
N LYS A 328 -15.15 4.54 -13.33
CA LYS A 328 -14.98 3.78 -14.58
C LYS A 328 -13.55 3.86 -15.10
N LEU A 329 -13.05 5.07 -15.29
CA LEU A 329 -11.75 5.30 -15.92
C LEU A 329 -10.60 4.82 -15.01
N ALA A 330 -10.68 5.04 -13.71
CA ALA A 330 -9.66 4.59 -12.75
C ALA A 330 -9.54 3.06 -12.71
N ILE A 331 -10.66 2.34 -12.65
CA ILE A 331 -10.66 0.87 -12.67
C ILE A 331 -10.13 0.36 -14.00
N ASN A 332 -10.65 0.87 -15.13
CA ASN A 332 -10.22 0.45 -16.47
C ASN A 332 -8.77 0.85 -16.79
N ALA A 333 -8.20 1.82 -16.06
CA ALA A 333 -6.78 2.12 -16.14
C ALA A 333 -5.89 1.06 -15.50
N GLY A 334 -6.43 0.25 -14.57
CA GLY A 334 -5.72 -0.82 -13.88
C GLY A 334 -5.30 -0.47 -12.45
N ASN A 335 -5.94 0.52 -11.81
CA ASN A 335 -5.75 0.79 -10.39
C ASN A 335 -6.49 -0.26 -9.55
N ASP A 336 -5.86 -0.70 -8.46
CA ASP A 336 -6.38 -1.71 -7.55
C ASP A 336 -7.05 -1.09 -6.32
N ILE A 337 -6.51 0.02 -5.80
CA ILE A 337 -7.10 0.78 -4.70
C ILE A 337 -7.56 2.13 -5.21
N LEU A 338 -8.83 2.44 -4.97
CA LEU A 338 -9.45 3.72 -5.25
C LEU A 338 -9.51 4.52 -3.95
N LEU A 339 -8.71 5.57 -3.83
CA LEU A 339 -8.61 6.37 -2.62
C LEU A 339 -9.64 7.51 -2.62
N PHE A 340 -10.46 7.56 -1.57
CA PHE A 340 -11.41 8.62 -1.27
C PHE A 340 -11.16 9.14 0.14
N GLY A 341 -10.31 10.14 0.29
CA GLY A 341 -9.85 10.64 1.58
C GLY A 341 -10.92 11.31 2.44
N ASN A 342 -12.03 11.78 1.85
CA ASN A 342 -13.07 12.56 2.53
C ASN A 342 -12.47 13.67 3.42
N GLN A 343 -11.43 14.37 2.87
CA GLN A 343 -10.59 15.32 3.59
C GLN A 343 -10.67 16.75 3.06
N LEU A 344 -10.95 16.94 1.76
CA LEU A 344 -10.78 18.23 1.11
C LEU A 344 -11.89 19.22 1.44
N SER A 345 -13.14 18.76 1.48
CA SER A 345 -14.29 19.56 1.89
C SER A 345 -15.47 18.69 2.28
N VAL A 346 -16.40 19.25 3.08
CA VAL A 346 -17.64 18.55 3.45
C VAL A 346 -18.49 18.23 2.21
N LYS A 347 -18.52 19.15 1.24
CA LYS A 347 -19.32 19.00 0.01
C LYS A 347 -18.80 17.87 -0.90
N SER A 348 -17.52 17.49 -0.78
CA SER A 348 -16.91 16.42 -1.55
C SER A 348 -16.96 15.06 -0.86
N MET A 349 -17.45 14.95 0.36
CA MET A 349 -17.55 13.67 1.06
C MET A 349 -18.51 12.73 0.36
N VAL A 350 -18.08 11.49 0.14
CA VAL A 350 -18.87 10.45 -0.52
C VAL A 350 -19.03 9.26 0.42
N LYS A 351 -20.27 8.75 0.52
CA LYS A 351 -20.55 7.53 1.30
C LYS A 351 -20.01 6.30 0.60
N THR A 352 -19.48 5.34 1.34
CA THR A 352 -18.99 4.05 0.81
C THR A 352 -20.08 3.36 -0.03
N SER A 353 -21.33 3.33 0.45
CA SER A 353 -22.45 2.74 -0.29
C SER A 353 -22.68 3.38 -1.67
N THR A 354 -22.45 4.69 -1.80
CA THR A 354 -22.55 5.39 -3.09
C THR A 354 -21.45 4.92 -4.04
N LEU A 355 -20.22 4.75 -3.55
CA LEU A 355 -19.11 4.21 -4.35
C LEU A 355 -19.40 2.80 -4.84
N VAL A 356 -19.78 1.90 -3.93
CA VAL A 356 -20.10 0.50 -4.25
C VAL A 356 -21.23 0.42 -5.27
N ASN A 357 -22.34 1.16 -5.08
CA ASN A 357 -23.47 1.15 -5.98
C ASN A 357 -23.09 1.66 -7.39
N ASN A 358 -22.28 2.72 -7.50
CA ASN A 358 -21.80 3.21 -8.80
C ASN A 358 -20.96 2.16 -9.53
N ILE A 359 -20.03 1.49 -8.83
CA ILE A 359 -19.16 0.46 -9.43
C ILE A 359 -20.00 -0.76 -9.84
N LYS A 360 -20.96 -1.18 -8.99
CA LYS A 360 -21.90 -2.26 -9.31
C LYS A 360 -22.69 -1.94 -10.60
N ASN A 361 -23.19 -0.73 -10.73
CA ASN A 361 -23.89 -0.29 -11.93
C ASN A 361 -23.00 -0.26 -13.17
N LEU A 362 -21.70 0.07 -13.01
CA LEU A 362 -20.72 0.02 -14.11
C LEU A 362 -20.43 -1.41 -14.55
N ILE A 363 -20.38 -2.36 -13.60
CA ILE A 363 -20.22 -3.79 -13.91
C ILE A 363 -21.48 -4.32 -14.63
N ASN A 364 -22.67 -4.03 -14.11
CA ASN A 364 -23.94 -4.48 -14.69
C ASN A 364 -24.17 -3.92 -16.11
N SER A 365 -23.65 -2.71 -16.41
CA SER A 365 -23.73 -2.12 -17.77
C SER A 365 -22.59 -2.57 -18.70
N GLY A 366 -21.66 -3.42 -18.24
CA GLY A 366 -20.51 -3.88 -19.01
C GLY A 366 -19.43 -2.81 -19.23
N GLU A 367 -19.50 -1.66 -18.53
CA GLU A 367 -18.50 -0.59 -18.66
C GLU A 367 -17.23 -0.84 -17.80
N VAL A 368 -17.31 -1.75 -16.83
CA VAL A 368 -16.20 -2.26 -16.02
C VAL A 368 -16.30 -3.79 -16.02
N SER A 369 -15.18 -4.45 -16.27
CA SER A 369 -15.12 -5.91 -16.27
C SER A 369 -15.03 -6.46 -14.85
N LEU A 370 -15.82 -7.51 -14.56
CA LEU A 370 -15.67 -8.26 -13.29
C LEU A 370 -14.28 -8.90 -13.17
N ASN A 371 -13.68 -9.32 -14.28
CA ASN A 371 -12.32 -9.88 -14.29
C ASN A 371 -11.27 -8.88 -13.82
N ASP A 372 -11.43 -7.57 -14.14
CA ASP A 372 -10.52 -6.53 -13.66
C ASP A 372 -10.63 -6.35 -12.15
N ILE A 373 -11.86 -6.41 -11.61
CA ILE A 373 -12.11 -6.39 -10.16
C ILE A 373 -11.44 -7.60 -9.47
N GLU A 374 -11.59 -8.80 -10.03
CA GLU A 374 -11.02 -10.04 -9.48
C GLU A 374 -9.49 -10.05 -9.56
N ALA A 375 -8.91 -9.54 -10.63
CA ALA A 375 -7.46 -9.37 -10.75
C ALA A 375 -6.90 -8.40 -9.69
N SER A 376 -7.61 -7.29 -9.44
CA SER A 376 -7.27 -6.35 -8.37
C SER A 376 -7.39 -7.00 -6.99
N ASN A 377 -8.45 -7.78 -6.75
CA ASN A 377 -8.62 -8.51 -5.48
C ASN A 377 -7.48 -9.49 -5.21
N LYS A 378 -7.00 -10.22 -6.23
CA LYS A 378 -5.84 -11.13 -6.08
C LYS A 378 -4.57 -10.38 -5.63
N ARG A 379 -4.27 -9.23 -6.24
CA ARG A 379 -3.11 -8.40 -5.83
C ARG A 379 -3.27 -7.85 -4.42
N LEU A 380 -4.47 -7.41 -4.06
CA LEU A 380 -4.79 -6.92 -2.72
C LEU A 380 -4.69 -8.01 -1.66
N ASP A 381 -5.15 -9.23 -1.96
CA ASP A 381 -4.99 -10.38 -1.07
C ASP A 381 -3.49 -10.70 -0.85
N SER A 382 -2.68 -10.66 -1.91
CA SER A 382 -1.23 -10.84 -1.81
C SER A 382 -0.57 -9.74 -0.97
N LEU A 383 -0.99 -8.49 -1.13
CA LEU A 383 -0.50 -7.37 -0.32
C LEU A 383 -0.87 -7.55 1.16
N LYS A 384 -2.12 -7.84 1.46
CA LYS A 384 -2.62 -8.04 2.83
C LYS A 384 -2.00 -9.27 3.53
N ASN A 385 -1.50 -10.24 2.77
CA ASN A 385 -0.78 -11.39 3.35
C ASN A 385 0.62 -11.03 3.88
N LYS A 386 1.14 -9.85 3.58
CA LYS A 386 2.37 -9.31 4.17
C LYS A 386 2.17 -8.72 5.58
N LEU A 387 0.90 -8.48 6.00
CA LEU A 387 0.49 -8.04 7.34
C LEU A 387 0.37 -9.29 8.27
#